data_fee312d139e1b55d832ed2bee2fc37ea
#
_entry.id   fee312d139e1b55d832ed2bee2fc37ea
#
_cell.length_a   1.000
_cell.length_b   1.000
_cell.length_c   1.000
_cell.angle_alpha   90.00
_cell.angle_beta   90.00
_cell.angle_gamma   90.00
#
_symmetry.space_group_name_H-M   'P 1'
#
loop_
_entity.id
_entity.type
_entity.pdbx_description
1 polymer ?
#
loop_
_entity_poly.entity_id
_entity_poly.type
_entity_poly.pdbx_seq_one_letter_code
_entity_poly.pdbx_strand_id
1 'polypeptide(L)'
;MLWEESLDVIKAEFDKKDLILANFGERVSAATLYEDLFGDTSLIMPVLFIDDEETKHVVKMSIDEALEQAEDRADILLGASTYFKEYVSKETAKDVYGFIIDMDNVWAGVLLTALQNDWNTDKEKLPKPTYIVNSGTGLHLYFMLDTPIPHYKCNAEAIDQLYRALAIQQTTSRIYLKREVQWFGQDFRMAGSLNKYGWRNEAFKIGQKWNIDELGRMVGMRDVHFVRPGEPRIIPQPQHGKSKIRPKRTGWRCNPGFYNYTLERCQKETKEGNRYMSMCALAVIAWKCNVPVDKVERDLHSLIPTYNEGATRQIKEKEINHALRMYNEKAIITPRQRLEDWIGWEYHPIKRNGRTRNVHLTIARATRDILHPDGWQNQNGRPKGSSVQHRQIENYHAEHPDATPKDCIAETGLSKNTVYRWWKAEPEEPDADLTDVQVEAYSFPADLDIHDLPSVEEWFQTLNLEQKSLDDKSEIG
;
A
#
# COMPACT_ATOMS: atom_id res chain seq x y z
N MET A 1 7.42 28.71 3.83
CA MET A 1 8.27 29.10 4.98
C MET A 1 8.27 27.91 5.91
N LEU A 2 9.26 27.02 5.76
CA LEU A 2 9.56 26.00 6.75
C LEU A 2 10.32 26.74 7.85
N TRP A 3 9.79 26.72 9.05
CA TRP A 3 10.45 27.28 10.23
C TRP A 3 11.75 26.49 10.42
N GLU A 4 12.91 27.12 10.31
CA GLU A 4 14.12 26.60 10.95
C GLU A 4 13.83 26.62 12.45
N GLU A 5 13.37 25.49 12.94
CA GLU A 5 13.13 25.32 14.37
C GLU A 5 14.48 25.41 15.05
N SER A 6 14.56 26.25 16.05
CA SER A 6 15.79 26.37 16.84
C SER A 6 16.10 25.01 17.45
N LEU A 7 17.38 24.67 17.58
CA LEU A 7 17.83 23.41 18.17
C LEU A 7 17.21 23.18 19.56
N ASP A 8 16.93 24.27 20.29
CA ASP A 8 16.29 24.26 21.60
C ASP A 8 14.83 23.76 21.53
N VAL A 9 14.08 24.12 20.49
CA VAL A 9 12.70 23.64 20.30
C VAL A 9 12.70 22.15 20.00
N ILE A 10 13.61 21.69 19.13
CA ILE A 10 13.76 20.27 18.80
C ILE A 10 14.17 19.47 20.05
N LYS A 11 15.07 20.01 20.87
CA LYS A 11 15.49 19.37 22.12
C LYS A 11 14.34 19.29 23.13
N ALA A 12 13.58 20.36 23.29
CA ALA A 12 12.42 20.37 24.16
C ALA A 12 11.35 19.34 23.74
N GLU A 13 11.12 19.18 22.45
CA GLU A 13 10.20 18.17 21.92
C GLU A 13 10.75 16.74 22.09
N PHE A 14 12.06 16.55 21.92
CA PHE A 14 12.73 15.28 22.22
C PHE A 14 12.53 14.87 23.68
N ASP A 15 12.83 15.78 24.64
CA ASP A 15 12.67 15.50 26.05
C ASP A 15 11.21 15.29 26.47
N LYS A 16 10.27 16.03 25.88
CA LYS A 16 8.83 15.80 26.10
C LYS A 16 8.39 14.41 25.64
N LYS A 17 8.90 13.93 24.50
CA LYS A 17 8.61 12.58 24.02
C LYS A 17 9.11 11.52 24.99
N ASP A 18 10.33 11.67 25.53
CA ASP A 18 10.86 10.76 26.54
C ASP A 18 10.01 10.74 27.82
N LEU A 19 9.56 11.90 28.30
CA LEU A 19 8.66 11.98 29.44
C LEU A 19 7.31 11.28 29.18
N ILE A 20 6.75 11.49 28.01
CA ILE A 20 5.49 10.82 27.62
C ILE A 20 5.71 9.31 27.57
N LEU A 21 6.76 8.84 26.89
CA LEU A 21 7.05 7.42 26.76
C LEU A 21 7.29 6.76 28.12
N ALA A 22 7.98 7.41 29.04
CA ALA A 22 8.21 6.93 30.39
C ALA A 22 6.91 6.82 31.23
N ASN A 23 5.88 7.60 30.93
CA ASN A 23 4.57 7.51 31.57
C ASN A 23 3.70 6.36 31.03
N PHE A 24 3.93 5.90 29.81
CA PHE A 24 3.15 4.85 29.16
C PHE A 24 3.86 3.50 29.05
N GLY A 25 5.14 3.45 29.37
CA GLY A 25 5.98 2.27 29.30
C GLY A 25 7.19 2.33 30.21
N GLU A 26 8.04 1.33 30.13
CA GLU A 26 9.26 1.19 30.90
C GLU A 26 10.46 1.64 30.06
N ARG A 27 11.27 2.56 30.56
CA ARG A 27 12.56 2.89 29.96
C ARG A 27 13.54 1.73 30.17
N VAL A 28 14.14 1.24 29.10
CA VAL A 28 15.04 0.09 29.13
C VAL A 28 16.40 0.44 28.49
N SER A 29 17.42 -0.35 28.83
CA SER A 29 18.72 -0.25 28.15
C SER A 29 18.63 -0.75 26.71
N ALA A 30 19.53 -0.28 25.87
CA ALA A 30 19.65 -0.80 24.50
C ALA A 30 19.97 -2.31 24.50
N ALA A 31 20.80 -2.79 25.43
CA ALA A 31 21.10 -4.20 25.58
C ALA A 31 19.83 -5.01 25.84
N THR A 32 18.95 -4.57 26.75
CA THR A 32 17.67 -5.21 27.04
C THR A 32 16.78 -5.27 25.80
N LEU A 33 16.73 -4.21 25.01
CA LEU A 33 15.94 -4.19 23.75
C LEU A 33 16.46 -5.25 22.77
N TYR A 34 17.77 -5.30 22.52
CA TYR A 34 18.34 -6.25 21.56
C TYR A 34 18.37 -7.69 22.07
N GLU A 35 18.52 -7.91 23.39
CA GLU A 35 18.32 -9.22 24.01
C GLU A 35 16.87 -9.69 23.83
N ASP A 36 15.88 -8.83 24.07
CA ASP A 36 14.47 -9.15 23.80
C ASP A 36 14.22 -9.40 22.31
N LEU A 37 14.89 -8.68 21.41
CA LEU A 37 14.69 -8.82 19.96
C LEU A 37 15.28 -10.15 19.45
N PHE A 38 16.55 -10.42 19.74
CA PHE A 38 17.29 -11.53 19.13
C PHE A 38 17.44 -12.76 20.04
N GLY A 39 17.27 -12.60 21.35
CA GLY A 39 17.45 -13.65 22.36
C GLY A 39 18.91 -13.95 22.70
N ASP A 40 19.85 -13.59 21.81
CA ASP A 40 21.29 -13.81 21.96
C ASP A 40 22.05 -12.64 21.33
N THR A 41 22.75 -11.85 22.14
CA THR A 41 23.50 -10.68 21.71
C THR A 41 24.92 -10.99 21.25
N SER A 42 25.39 -12.23 21.47
CA SER A 42 26.64 -12.73 20.87
C SER A 42 26.49 -13.04 19.35
N LEU A 43 25.28 -12.96 18.83
CA LEU A 43 24.97 -13.20 17.42
C LEU A 43 25.73 -12.26 16.50
N ILE A 44 26.46 -12.82 15.53
CA ILE A 44 27.19 -12.04 14.53
C ILE A 44 26.22 -11.51 13.46
N MET A 45 26.14 -10.20 13.36
CA MET A 45 25.24 -9.49 12.46
C MET A 45 26.02 -8.60 11.48
N PRO A 46 25.50 -8.36 10.28
CA PRO A 46 25.97 -7.25 9.46
C PRO A 46 25.47 -5.94 10.08
N VAL A 47 26.37 -5.16 10.63
CA VAL A 47 26.10 -3.82 11.19
C VAL A 47 26.48 -2.79 10.15
N LEU A 48 25.62 -1.82 9.91
CA LEU A 48 25.82 -0.81 8.91
C LEU A 48 26.35 0.47 9.54
N PHE A 49 27.42 1.01 8.97
CA PHE A 49 27.97 2.32 9.33
C PHE A 49 27.78 3.30 8.17
N ILE A 50 27.58 4.57 8.49
CA ILE A 50 27.49 5.65 7.52
C ILE A 50 28.65 6.61 7.79
N ASP A 51 29.56 6.76 6.83
CA ASP A 51 30.66 7.71 6.93
C ASP A 51 30.24 9.16 6.65
N ASP A 52 31.17 10.09 6.83
CA ASP A 52 30.95 11.52 6.60
C ASP A 52 30.56 11.86 5.15
N GLU A 53 30.89 10.97 4.19
CA GLU A 53 30.50 11.10 2.80
C GLU A 53 29.13 10.46 2.49
N GLU A 54 28.39 10.03 3.53
CA GLU A 54 27.14 9.26 3.44
C GLU A 54 27.31 7.91 2.73
N THR A 55 28.54 7.37 2.68
CA THR A 55 28.78 6.02 2.15
C THR A 55 28.51 4.99 3.22
N LYS A 56 27.81 3.92 2.82
CA LYS A 56 27.43 2.85 3.73
C LYS A 56 28.47 1.73 3.70
N HIS A 57 28.99 1.40 4.88
CA HIS A 57 29.92 0.30 5.09
C HIS A 57 29.27 -0.76 5.98
N VAL A 58 29.39 -2.02 5.59
CA VAL A 58 28.86 -3.14 6.37
C VAL A 58 30.02 -3.86 7.03
N VAL A 59 29.96 -4.01 8.35
CA VAL A 59 30.96 -4.74 9.14
C VAL A 59 30.23 -5.85 9.89
N LYS A 60 30.83 -7.04 9.93
CA LYS A 60 30.34 -8.15 10.74
C LYS A 60 30.89 -8.02 12.17
N MET A 61 29.98 -7.97 13.12
CA MET A 61 30.33 -7.97 14.54
C MET A 61 29.19 -8.58 15.36
N SER A 62 29.45 -8.92 16.60
CA SER A 62 28.39 -9.28 17.55
C SER A 62 27.52 -8.06 17.90
N ILE A 63 26.32 -8.33 18.35
CA ILE A 63 25.43 -7.26 18.82
C ILE A 63 26.04 -6.58 20.05
N ASP A 64 26.76 -7.32 20.91
CA ASP A 64 27.45 -6.76 22.06
C ASP A 64 28.55 -5.77 21.62
N GLU A 65 29.38 -6.11 20.64
CA GLU A 65 30.39 -5.21 20.08
C GLU A 65 29.73 -3.97 19.42
N ALA A 66 28.60 -4.17 18.75
CA ALA A 66 27.84 -3.09 18.14
C ALA A 66 27.26 -2.13 19.21
N LEU A 67 26.80 -2.67 20.33
CA LEU A 67 26.30 -1.87 21.47
C LEU A 67 27.40 -1.04 22.11
N GLU A 68 28.59 -1.61 22.33
CA GLU A 68 29.75 -0.88 22.85
C GLU A 68 30.11 0.30 21.92
N GLN A 69 30.12 0.06 20.60
CA GLN A 69 30.40 1.12 19.63
C GLN A 69 29.28 2.15 19.52
N ALA A 70 28.04 1.76 19.75
CA ALA A 70 26.87 2.64 19.66
C ALA A 70 26.88 3.74 20.72
N GLU A 71 27.55 3.54 21.86
CA GLU A 71 27.53 4.51 22.96
C GLU A 71 27.98 5.91 22.54
N ASP A 72 28.97 6.01 21.67
CA ASP A 72 29.57 7.28 21.25
C ASP A 72 29.38 7.62 19.76
N ARG A 73 28.53 6.86 19.05
CA ARG A 73 28.35 7.00 17.60
C ARG A 73 26.91 7.31 17.20
N ALA A 74 26.77 8.11 16.15
CA ALA A 74 25.47 8.44 15.53
C ALA A 74 25.23 7.70 14.20
N ASP A 75 26.25 7.06 13.67
CA ASP A 75 26.31 6.49 12.30
C ASP A 75 26.14 4.96 12.26
N ILE A 76 25.82 4.33 13.39
CA ILE A 76 25.66 2.87 13.51
C ILE A 76 24.19 2.46 13.39
N LEU A 77 23.92 1.50 12.47
CA LEU A 77 22.57 1.06 12.16
C LEU A 77 22.47 -0.46 12.21
N LEU A 78 21.33 -0.95 12.70
CA LEU A 78 20.99 -2.38 12.77
C LEU A 78 19.51 -2.57 12.48
N GLY A 79 19.17 -3.65 11.73
CA GLY A 79 17.81 -4.07 11.44
C GLY A 79 17.31 -5.15 12.40
N ALA A 80 16.09 -5.63 12.17
CA ALA A 80 15.45 -6.68 12.96
C ALA A 80 15.47 -8.06 12.26
N SER A 81 16.45 -8.31 11.39
CA SER A 81 16.55 -9.54 10.61
C SER A 81 17.99 -10.05 10.58
N THR A 82 18.17 -11.38 10.56
CA THR A 82 19.48 -11.99 10.29
C THR A 82 19.66 -12.26 8.80
N TYR A 83 20.91 -12.51 8.38
CA TYR A 83 21.27 -12.67 6.96
C TYR A 83 22.20 -13.84 6.75
N PHE A 84 22.08 -14.52 5.59
CA PHE A 84 22.97 -15.59 5.18
C PHE A 84 24.36 -15.08 4.72
N LYS A 85 24.43 -13.81 4.29
CA LYS A 85 25.61 -13.18 3.72
C LYS A 85 25.99 -11.90 4.47
N GLU A 86 27.10 -11.31 4.06
CA GLU A 86 27.67 -10.11 4.68
C GLU A 86 26.94 -8.82 4.34
N TYR A 87 26.06 -8.84 3.36
CA TYR A 87 25.30 -7.68 2.93
C TYR A 87 23.81 -7.83 3.21
N VAL A 88 23.21 -6.72 3.54
CA VAL A 88 21.81 -6.59 3.88
C VAL A 88 20.98 -6.46 2.61
N SER A 89 20.21 -7.49 2.28
CA SER A 89 19.27 -7.48 1.15
C SER A 89 18.13 -8.45 1.38
N LYS A 90 17.05 -8.29 0.62
CA LYS A 90 15.92 -9.22 0.63
C LYS A 90 16.31 -10.67 0.34
N GLU A 91 17.21 -10.85 -0.63
CA GLU A 91 17.63 -12.16 -1.09
C GLU A 91 18.54 -12.88 -0.09
N THR A 92 19.16 -12.12 0.81
CA THR A 92 20.06 -12.65 1.84
C THR A 92 19.44 -12.73 3.21
N ALA A 93 18.22 -12.19 3.41
CA ALA A 93 17.50 -12.29 4.66
C ALA A 93 17.27 -13.76 5.05
N LYS A 94 17.55 -14.09 6.31
CA LYS A 94 17.48 -15.45 6.85
C LYS A 94 16.26 -15.61 7.76
N ASP A 95 16.25 -14.91 8.88
CA ASP A 95 15.19 -14.94 9.86
C ASP A 95 14.75 -13.51 10.20
N VAL A 96 13.45 -13.29 10.33
CA VAL A 96 12.84 -12.01 10.69
C VAL A 96 12.38 -12.10 12.14
N TYR A 97 12.96 -11.28 13.00
CA TYR A 97 12.68 -11.22 14.44
C TYR A 97 11.64 -10.16 14.77
N GLY A 98 11.41 -9.24 13.88
CA GLY A 98 10.44 -8.16 14.04
C GLY A 98 10.42 -7.22 12.86
N PHE A 99 9.61 -6.20 13.00
CA PHE A 99 9.46 -5.12 12.02
C PHE A 99 9.75 -3.79 12.68
N ILE A 100 10.57 -2.97 12.05
CA ILE A 100 10.85 -1.61 12.50
C ILE A 100 10.22 -0.64 11.53
N ILE A 101 9.45 0.33 12.04
CA ILE A 101 8.83 1.39 11.24
C ILE A 101 9.40 2.70 11.73
N ASP A 102 9.97 3.47 10.79
CA ASP A 102 10.44 4.83 11.06
C ASP A 102 9.31 5.83 10.81
N MET A 103 9.05 6.65 11.80
CA MET A 103 8.11 7.76 11.73
C MET A 103 8.87 9.08 11.91
N ASP A 104 9.10 9.79 10.83
CA ASP A 104 9.77 11.09 10.85
C ASP A 104 8.86 12.23 11.36
N ASN A 105 9.47 13.23 12.00
CA ASN A 105 8.81 14.47 12.41
C ASN A 105 7.57 14.25 13.29
N VAL A 106 7.71 13.40 14.30
CA VAL A 106 6.65 13.12 15.27
C VAL A 106 6.79 14.04 16.47
N TRP A 107 5.82 14.93 16.65
CA TRP A 107 5.73 15.83 17.80
C TRP A 107 5.17 15.13 19.03
N ALA A 108 5.53 15.63 20.22
CA ALA A 108 5.09 15.06 21.49
C ALA A 108 3.56 14.94 21.62
N GLY A 109 2.80 15.92 21.12
CA GLY A 109 1.33 15.87 21.09
C GLY A 109 0.76 14.77 20.21
N VAL A 110 1.40 14.49 19.06
CA VAL A 110 1.04 13.39 18.16
C VAL A 110 1.30 12.06 18.85
N LEU A 111 2.47 11.89 19.46
CA LEU A 111 2.82 10.69 20.22
C LEU A 111 1.83 10.42 21.36
N LEU A 112 1.50 11.43 22.16
CA LEU A 112 0.53 11.31 23.24
C LEU A 112 -0.83 10.85 22.74
N THR A 113 -1.30 11.42 21.64
CA THR A 113 -2.58 11.06 21.04
C THR A 113 -2.56 9.63 20.51
N ALA A 114 -1.46 9.18 19.90
CA ALA A 114 -1.30 7.81 19.43
C ALA A 114 -1.35 6.80 20.60
N LEU A 115 -0.63 7.08 21.68
CA LEU A 115 -0.61 6.25 22.90
C LEU A 115 -1.99 6.16 23.58
N GLN A 116 -2.74 7.24 23.59
CA GLN A 116 -4.06 7.29 24.23
C GLN A 116 -5.18 6.70 23.38
N ASN A 117 -5.07 6.76 22.05
CA ASN A 117 -6.16 6.42 21.14
C ASN A 117 -5.86 5.28 20.18
N ASP A 118 -4.74 5.36 19.46
CA ASP A 118 -4.46 4.45 18.36
C ASP A 118 -3.82 3.14 18.86
N TRP A 119 -2.93 3.22 19.84
CA TRP A 119 -2.25 2.10 20.47
C TRP A 119 -2.85 1.72 21.84
N ASN A 120 -4.04 2.20 22.15
CA ASN A 120 -4.74 1.82 23.37
C ASN A 120 -5.40 0.44 23.18
N THR A 121 -5.03 -0.52 24.04
CA THR A 121 -5.54 -1.89 24.03
C THR A 121 -7.06 -1.98 24.12
N ASP A 122 -7.70 -1.05 24.81
CA ASP A 122 -9.17 -1.07 24.98
C ASP A 122 -9.94 -0.68 23.71
N LYS A 123 -9.25 -0.05 22.75
CA LYS A 123 -9.85 0.44 21.50
C LYS A 123 -9.40 -0.32 20.25
N GLU A 124 -8.37 -1.16 20.35
CA GLU A 124 -7.82 -2.04 19.30
C GLU A 124 -7.79 -1.48 17.88
N LYS A 125 -7.43 -0.21 17.73
CA LYS A 125 -7.46 0.43 16.41
C LYS A 125 -6.25 0.10 15.54
N LEU A 126 -5.06 0.09 16.14
CA LEU A 126 -3.80 -0.22 15.49
C LEU A 126 -2.98 -1.20 16.31
N PRO A 127 -2.15 -2.05 15.67
CA PRO A 127 -1.17 -2.84 16.40
C PRO A 127 -0.29 -1.94 17.26
N LYS A 128 -0.15 -2.29 18.54
CA LYS A 128 0.69 -1.55 19.49
C LYS A 128 2.15 -2.00 19.33
N PRO A 129 3.12 -1.08 19.16
CA PRO A 129 4.52 -1.48 19.10
C PRO A 129 4.98 -2.12 20.42
N THR A 130 5.91 -3.07 20.33
CA THR A 130 6.56 -3.69 21.50
C THR A 130 7.47 -2.69 22.18
N TYR A 131 8.27 -1.99 21.37
CA TYR A 131 9.15 -0.90 21.82
C TYR A 131 8.98 0.33 20.95
N ILE A 132 9.23 1.49 21.55
CA ILE A 132 9.40 2.76 20.84
C ILE A 132 10.78 3.30 21.18
N VAL A 133 11.55 3.65 20.16
CA VAL A 133 12.84 4.34 20.33
C VAL A 133 12.66 5.79 19.88
N ASN A 134 12.99 6.73 20.76
CA ASN A 134 13.00 8.15 20.42
C ASN A 134 14.26 8.48 19.63
N SER A 135 14.15 8.65 18.32
CA SER A 135 15.27 8.83 17.38
C SER A 135 15.64 10.30 17.12
N GLY A 136 15.09 11.23 17.90
CA GLY A 136 15.29 12.67 17.71
C GLY A 136 14.00 13.37 17.29
N THR A 137 13.88 13.82 16.05
CA THR A 137 12.62 14.37 15.51
C THR A 137 11.59 13.29 15.22
N GLY A 138 12.02 12.04 15.06
CA GLY A 138 11.17 10.88 14.72
C GLY A 138 11.03 9.88 15.87
N LEU A 139 10.47 8.72 15.52
CA LEU A 139 10.32 7.54 16.36
C LEU A 139 10.60 6.30 15.54
N HIS A 140 11.30 5.30 16.10
CA HIS A 140 11.35 3.96 15.55
C HIS A 140 10.38 3.07 16.35
N LEU A 141 9.40 2.50 15.66
CA LEU A 141 8.41 1.59 16.26
C LEU A 141 8.85 0.15 16.01
N TYR A 142 9.14 -0.60 17.06
CA TYR A 142 9.54 -2.00 16.99
C TYR A 142 8.33 -2.91 17.24
N PHE A 143 7.99 -3.74 16.29
CA PHE A 143 6.99 -4.81 16.40
C PHE A 143 7.74 -6.13 16.45
N MET A 144 8.14 -6.55 17.64
CA MET A 144 8.91 -7.76 17.84
C MET A 144 8.00 -8.99 17.76
N LEU A 145 8.49 -10.06 17.15
CA LEU A 145 7.80 -11.34 17.08
C LEU A 145 8.13 -12.21 18.31
N ASP A 146 7.18 -12.98 18.78
CA ASP A 146 7.37 -13.99 19.82
C ASP A 146 8.29 -15.12 19.38
N THR A 147 8.22 -15.44 18.08
CA THR A 147 9.04 -16.46 17.41
C THR A 147 9.51 -15.89 16.07
N PRO A 148 10.82 -15.90 15.81
CA PRO A 148 11.34 -15.42 14.52
C PRO A 148 10.82 -16.26 13.37
N ILE A 149 10.50 -15.60 12.25
CA ILE A 149 9.97 -16.26 11.05
C ILE A 149 11.08 -16.39 10.00
N PRO A 150 11.37 -17.61 9.52
CA PRO A 150 12.33 -17.80 8.46
C PRO A 150 11.88 -17.13 7.17
N HIS A 151 12.77 -16.39 6.52
CA HIS A 151 12.53 -15.78 5.23
C HIS A 151 12.61 -16.80 4.09
N TYR A 152 11.85 -17.89 4.21
CA TYR A 152 11.74 -18.88 3.15
C TYR A 152 11.05 -18.28 1.92
N LYS A 153 11.33 -18.81 0.75
CA LYS A 153 10.70 -18.37 -0.51
C LYS A 153 9.17 -18.39 -0.45
N CYS A 154 8.58 -19.31 0.31
CA CYS A 154 7.13 -19.38 0.53
C CYS A 154 6.61 -18.27 1.46
N ASN A 155 7.42 -17.77 2.40
CA ASN A 155 7.06 -16.71 3.34
C ASN A 155 7.35 -15.30 2.80
N ALA A 156 8.28 -15.17 1.86
CA ALA A 156 8.85 -13.88 1.45
C ALA A 156 7.79 -12.87 1.00
N GLU A 157 6.81 -13.29 0.20
CA GLU A 157 5.74 -12.41 -0.27
C GLU A 157 4.80 -12.02 0.88
N ALA A 158 4.47 -12.95 1.76
CA ALA A 158 3.61 -12.72 2.92
C ALA A 158 4.25 -11.77 3.94
N ILE A 159 5.56 -11.91 4.20
CA ILE A 159 6.35 -11.01 5.07
C ILE A 159 6.34 -9.60 4.48
N ASP A 160 6.58 -9.44 3.18
CA ASP A 160 6.53 -8.14 2.51
C ASP A 160 5.15 -7.49 2.59
N GLN A 161 4.09 -8.27 2.38
CA GLN A 161 2.72 -7.78 2.47
C GLN A 161 2.36 -7.36 3.90
N LEU A 162 2.77 -8.16 4.90
CA LEU A 162 2.57 -7.85 6.30
C LEU A 162 3.26 -6.54 6.70
N TYR A 163 4.56 -6.43 6.40
CA TYR A 163 5.31 -5.22 6.70
C TYR A 163 4.70 -3.97 6.04
N ARG A 164 4.33 -4.10 4.76
CA ARG A 164 3.72 -3.00 4.01
C ARG A 164 2.37 -2.58 4.60
N ALA A 165 1.50 -3.55 4.95
CA ALA A 165 0.22 -3.27 5.55
C ALA A 165 0.38 -2.59 6.92
N LEU A 166 1.30 -3.10 7.75
CA LEU A 166 1.64 -2.54 9.05
C LEU A 166 2.18 -1.11 8.93
N ALA A 167 3.17 -0.88 8.06
CA ALA A 167 3.74 0.43 7.83
C ALA A 167 2.69 1.45 7.33
N ILE A 168 1.83 1.04 6.40
CA ILE A 168 0.74 1.90 5.91
C ILE A 168 -0.21 2.27 7.04
N GLN A 169 -0.64 1.32 7.87
CA GLN A 169 -1.56 1.61 8.97
C GLN A 169 -0.94 2.55 9.99
N GLN A 170 0.32 2.35 10.38
CA GLN A 170 1.01 3.21 11.33
C GLN A 170 1.24 4.62 10.77
N THR A 171 1.57 4.75 9.50
CA THR A 171 1.94 6.02 8.86
C THR A 171 0.77 6.77 8.20
N THR A 172 -0.42 6.17 8.13
CA THR A 172 -1.64 6.83 7.61
C THR A 172 -2.71 7.05 8.68
N SER A 173 -2.36 6.97 9.96
CA SER A 173 -3.27 7.33 11.04
C SER A 173 -3.72 8.79 10.89
N ARG A 174 -4.88 9.15 11.48
CA ARG A 174 -5.41 10.53 11.43
C ARG A 174 -4.42 11.59 11.92
N ILE A 175 -3.39 11.16 12.64
CA ILE A 175 -2.42 12.00 13.34
C ILE A 175 -1.12 12.09 12.54
N TYR A 176 -0.77 11.06 11.78
CA TYR A 176 0.45 11.00 10.99
C TYR A 176 0.08 10.72 9.53
N LEU A 177 0.27 11.74 8.68
CA LEU A 177 -0.20 11.71 7.28
C LEU A 177 0.88 11.38 6.25
N LYS A 178 2.09 11.03 6.71
CA LYS A 178 3.21 10.73 5.81
C LYS A 178 3.25 9.22 5.54
N ARG A 179 2.84 8.82 4.34
CA ARG A 179 2.90 7.42 3.90
C ARG A 179 4.33 7.05 3.53
N GLU A 180 5.05 6.42 4.43
CA GLU A 180 6.37 5.86 4.17
C GLU A 180 6.31 4.34 4.24
N VAL A 181 6.74 3.71 3.16
CA VAL A 181 6.86 2.25 3.09
C VAL A 181 8.29 1.92 2.69
N GLN A 182 9.08 1.55 3.68
CA GLN A 182 10.41 1.01 3.52
C GLN A 182 10.31 -0.51 3.25
N TRP A 183 11.40 -1.25 3.23
CA TRP A 183 11.36 -2.70 3.21
C TRP A 183 11.66 -3.26 4.62
N PHE A 184 11.17 -4.45 4.94
CA PHE A 184 11.21 -5.00 6.32
C PHE A 184 12.61 -5.19 6.91
N GLY A 185 13.63 -5.32 6.08
CA GLY A 185 15.03 -5.51 6.50
C GLY A 185 15.87 -4.24 6.37
N GLN A 186 15.25 -3.05 6.38
CA GLN A 186 16.00 -1.81 6.45
C GLN A 186 16.62 -1.65 7.82
N ASP A 187 17.87 -1.12 7.83
CA ASP A 187 18.58 -0.82 9.07
C ASP A 187 18.24 0.59 9.55
N PHE A 188 18.20 0.75 10.86
CA PHE A 188 17.87 1.99 11.57
C PHE A 188 18.94 2.28 12.61
N ARG A 189 19.13 3.54 12.99
CA ARG A 189 20.02 3.90 14.08
C ARG A 189 19.72 3.08 15.31
N MET A 190 20.75 2.47 15.87
CA MET A 190 20.62 1.61 17.04
C MET A 190 20.04 2.39 18.23
N ALA A 191 19.21 1.72 19.03
CA ALA A 191 18.91 2.20 20.36
C ALA A 191 20.21 2.30 21.15
N GLY A 192 20.32 3.29 22.02
CA GLY A 192 21.54 3.59 22.76
C GLY A 192 22.60 4.38 22.00
N SER A 193 22.53 4.46 20.66
CA SER A 193 23.40 5.32 19.85
C SER A 193 23.00 6.79 19.92
N LEU A 194 23.86 7.65 19.45
CA LEU A 194 23.53 9.08 19.31
C LEU A 194 22.66 9.30 18.05
N ASN A 195 21.77 10.27 18.12
CA ASN A 195 21.07 10.76 16.92
C ASN A 195 21.91 11.85 16.21
N LYS A 196 21.38 12.37 15.10
CA LYS A 196 22.05 13.42 14.31
C LYS A 196 22.30 14.73 15.07
N TYR A 197 21.70 14.89 16.25
CA TYR A 197 21.89 16.05 17.12
C TYR A 197 22.82 15.79 18.30
N GLY A 198 23.36 14.58 18.41
CA GLY A 198 24.24 14.15 19.50
C GLY A 198 23.49 13.72 20.76
N TRP A 199 22.18 13.51 20.73
CA TRP A 199 21.41 12.99 21.88
C TRP A 199 21.24 11.49 21.76
N ARG A 200 21.17 10.79 22.89
CA ARG A 200 21.04 9.34 22.95
C ARG A 200 19.63 8.89 22.56
N ASN A 201 19.55 7.91 21.68
CA ASN A 201 18.30 7.27 21.27
C ASN A 201 17.80 6.34 22.39
N GLU A 202 16.84 6.80 23.17
CA GLU A 202 16.32 6.06 24.32
C GLU A 202 15.21 5.10 23.89
N ALA A 203 15.19 3.91 24.53
CA ALA A 203 14.25 2.84 24.25
C ALA A 203 13.21 2.69 25.36
N PHE A 204 11.95 2.50 25.00
CA PHE A 204 10.84 2.32 25.92
C PHE A 204 10.02 1.08 25.55
N LYS A 205 9.82 0.18 26.51
CA LYS A 205 8.95 -0.99 26.36
C LYS A 205 7.51 -0.56 26.58
N ILE A 206 6.70 -0.63 25.52
CA ILE A 206 5.32 -0.12 25.51
C ILE A 206 4.30 -1.26 25.43
N GLY A 207 4.61 -2.33 24.71
CA GLY A 207 3.72 -3.46 24.45
C GLY A 207 4.38 -4.81 24.61
N GLN A 208 3.67 -5.85 24.19
CA GLN A 208 4.13 -7.23 24.19
C GLN A 208 4.67 -7.62 22.81
N LYS A 209 5.43 -8.74 22.74
CA LYS A 209 5.78 -9.36 21.47
C LYS A 209 4.53 -9.88 20.78
N TRP A 210 4.59 -9.91 19.46
CA TRP A 210 3.48 -10.30 18.61
C TRP A 210 3.61 -11.74 18.11
N ASN A 211 2.52 -12.45 18.14
CA ASN A 211 2.36 -13.62 17.28
C ASN A 211 2.16 -13.11 15.84
N ILE A 212 2.91 -13.65 14.88
CA ILE A 212 2.87 -13.13 13.49
C ILE A 212 1.50 -13.28 12.83
N ASP A 213 0.77 -14.35 13.13
CA ASP A 213 -0.57 -14.59 12.58
C ASP A 213 -1.59 -13.62 13.19
N GLU A 214 -1.40 -13.24 14.46
CA GLU A 214 -2.21 -12.24 15.14
C GLU A 214 -1.92 -10.83 14.57
N LEU A 215 -0.66 -10.48 14.43
CA LEU A 215 -0.25 -9.22 13.80
C LEU A 215 -0.81 -9.11 12.38
N GLY A 216 -0.75 -10.21 11.61
CA GLY A 216 -1.34 -10.30 10.27
C GLY A 216 -2.85 -10.03 10.28
N ARG A 217 -3.59 -10.62 11.22
CA ARG A 217 -5.03 -10.37 11.36
C ARG A 217 -5.34 -8.91 11.72
N MET A 218 -4.57 -8.31 12.60
CA MET A 218 -4.72 -6.91 13.00
C MET A 218 -4.55 -5.94 11.82
N VAL A 219 -3.65 -6.25 10.89
CA VAL A 219 -3.46 -5.44 9.67
C VAL A 219 -4.35 -5.85 8.50
N GLY A 220 -5.33 -6.72 8.74
CA GLY A 220 -6.33 -7.10 7.76
C GLY A 220 -5.91 -8.20 6.78
N MET A 221 -4.81 -8.90 7.05
CA MET A 221 -4.42 -10.09 6.28
C MET A 221 -5.29 -11.28 6.69
N ARG A 222 -6.01 -11.86 5.73
CA ARG A 222 -6.84 -13.05 5.93
C ARG A 222 -6.19 -14.23 5.21
N ASP A 223 -6.29 -15.41 5.84
CA ASP A 223 -5.89 -16.70 5.24
C ASP A 223 -4.40 -16.79 4.84
N VAL A 224 -3.53 -16.04 5.52
CA VAL A 224 -2.08 -16.13 5.35
C VAL A 224 -1.52 -17.04 6.43
N HIS A 225 -0.80 -18.08 6.00
CA HIS A 225 -0.06 -18.97 6.88
C HIS A 225 1.45 -18.77 6.67
N PHE A 226 2.15 -18.51 7.77
CA PHE A 226 3.61 -18.40 7.76
C PHE A 226 4.21 -19.75 8.16
N VAL A 227 4.98 -20.35 7.25
CA VAL A 227 5.68 -21.62 7.49
C VAL A 227 6.78 -21.40 8.54
N ARG A 228 6.70 -22.14 9.65
CA ARG A 228 7.61 -22.06 10.79
C ARG A 228 8.75 -23.08 10.66
N PRO A 229 9.83 -22.94 11.45
CA PRO A 229 10.87 -23.96 11.52
C PRO A 229 10.28 -25.34 11.87
N GLY A 230 10.61 -26.37 11.09
CA GLY A 230 10.11 -27.74 11.30
C GLY A 230 8.78 -28.05 10.62
N GLU A 231 8.04 -27.07 10.14
CA GLU A 231 6.82 -27.30 9.36
C GLU A 231 7.13 -27.73 7.93
N PRO A 232 6.28 -28.59 7.32
CA PRO A 232 6.41 -28.96 5.93
C PRO A 232 6.36 -27.71 5.04
N ARG A 233 7.40 -27.47 4.26
CA ARG A 233 7.41 -26.40 3.27
C ARG A 233 6.52 -26.83 2.10
N ILE A 234 5.25 -26.50 2.16
CA ILE A 234 4.39 -26.58 0.99
C ILE A 234 4.84 -25.46 0.05
N ILE A 235 5.87 -25.74 -0.76
CA ILE A 235 6.16 -24.89 -1.92
C ILE A 235 4.92 -25.09 -2.80
N PRO A 236 4.10 -24.03 -3.03
CA PRO A 236 3.04 -24.14 -4.01
C PRO A 236 3.74 -24.61 -5.28
N GLN A 237 3.55 -25.88 -5.65
CA GLN A 237 4.03 -26.34 -6.95
C GLN A 237 3.42 -25.36 -7.94
N PRO A 238 4.21 -24.74 -8.81
CA PRO A 238 3.64 -23.95 -9.87
C PRO A 238 2.61 -24.90 -10.50
N GLN A 239 1.32 -24.55 -10.35
CA GLN A 239 0.30 -25.37 -10.96
C GLN A 239 0.69 -25.46 -12.43
N HIS A 240 1.28 -26.60 -12.83
CA HIS A 240 1.46 -26.97 -14.21
C HIS A 240 0.08 -27.29 -14.84
N GLY A 241 -0.90 -26.51 -14.44
CA GLY A 241 -2.09 -26.28 -15.23
C GLY A 241 -1.61 -25.50 -16.43
N LYS A 242 -1.64 -26.21 -17.59
CA LYS A 242 -1.44 -25.74 -18.94
C LYS A 242 -1.19 -24.24 -18.94
N SER A 243 0.03 -23.82 -19.17
CA SER A 243 0.40 -22.42 -19.35
C SER A 243 -0.68 -21.83 -20.25
N LYS A 244 -1.69 -21.21 -19.63
CA LYS A 244 -2.46 -20.21 -20.35
C LYS A 244 -1.35 -19.29 -20.79
N ILE A 245 -1.02 -19.33 -22.09
CA ILE A 245 -0.17 -18.32 -22.71
C ILE A 245 -0.81 -17.03 -22.24
N ARG A 246 -0.26 -16.49 -21.14
CA ARG A 246 -0.74 -15.19 -20.66
C ARG A 246 -0.48 -14.31 -21.84
N PRO A 247 -1.52 -13.73 -22.48
CA PRO A 247 -1.29 -12.84 -23.59
C PRO A 247 -0.20 -11.91 -23.08
N LYS A 248 0.93 -11.79 -23.84
CA LYS A 248 2.03 -10.86 -23.49
C LYS A 248 1.32 -9.65 -22.96
N ARG A 249 1.42 -9.40 -21.63
CA ARG A 249 0.77 -8.24 -21.05
C ARG A 249 1.35 -7.08 -21.84
N THR A 250 0.57 -6.59 -22.79
CA THR A 250 0.86 -5.35 -23.47
C THR A 250 0.85 -4.35 -22.32
N GLY A 251 2.06 -4.03 -21.83
CA GLY A 251 2.20 -3.29 -20.62
C GLY A 251 1.42 -2.00 -20.76
N TRP A 252 0.89 -1.52 -19.66
CA TRP A 252 0.20 -0.25 -19.60
C TRP A 252 1.07 0.86 -20.23
N ARG A 253 0.65 1.36 -21.37
CA ARG A 253 1.25 2.49 -22.08
C ARG A 253 0.39 3.72 -21.87
N CYS A 254 1.03 4.86 -21.70
CA CYS A 254 0.37 6.14 -21.51
C CYS A 254 0.71 7.07 -22.70
N ASN A 255 -0.04 8.13 -22.84
CA ASN A 255 0.31 9.19 -23.75
C ASN A 255 1.32 10.17 -23.09
N PRO A 256 2.09 10.95 -23.86
CA PRO A 256 3.04 11.92 -23.32
C PRO A 256 2.43 12.99 -22.40
N GLY A 257 1.14 13.30 -22.57
CA GLY A 257 0.42 14.21 -21.69
C GLY A 257 0.34 13.73 -20.25
N PHE A 258 0.30 12.41 -20.02
CA PHE A 258 0.32 11.84 -18.68
C PHE A 258 1.69 12.05 -18.00
N TYR A 259 2.78 11.95 -18.74
CA TYR A 259 4.11 12.26 -18.23
C TYR A 259 4.21 13.74 -17.81
N ASN A 260 3.80 14.67 -18.67
CA ASN A 260 3.84 16.09 -18.36
C ASN A 260 2.97 16.45 -17.16
N TYR A 261 1.77 15.89 -17.07
CA TYR A 261 0.90 16.02 -15.89
C TYR A 261 1.57 15.54 -14.59
N THR A 262 2.26 14.40 -14.65
CA THR A 262 2.98 13.87 -13.48
C THR A 262 4.16 14.76 -13.11
N LEU A 263 4.91 15.25 -14.09
CA LEU A 263 6.05 16.15 -13.88
C LEU A 263 5.61 17.45 -13.19
N GLU A 264 4.54 18.09 -13.67
CA GLU A 264 3.99 19.31 -13.03
C GLU A 264 3.54 19.07 -11.59
N ARG A 265 2.90 17.93 -11.31
CA ARG A 265 2.52 17.58 -9.95
C ARG A 265 3.73 17.28 -9.06
N CYS A 266 4.74 16.60 -9.59
CA CYS A 266 5.98 16.36 -8.85
C CYS A 266 6.67 17.67 -8.46
N GLN A 267 6.68 18.69 -9.33
CA GLN A 267 7.20 20.01 -8.99
C GLN A 267 6.45 20.70 -7.84
N LYS A 268 5.13 20.49 -7.75
CA LYS A 268 4.26 21.21 -6.79
C LYS A 268 3.99 20.45 -5.51
N GLU A 269 3.91 19.13 -5.56
CA GLU A 269 3.31 18.32 -4.51
C GLU A 269 4.28 17.32 -3.87
N THR A 270 5.49 17.09 -4.43
CA THR A 270 6.42 16.10 -3.87
C THR A 270 6.99 16.59 -2.54
N LYS A 271 6.82 15.78 -1.50
CA LYS A 271 7.36 16.01 -0.17
C LYS A 271 8.80 15.51 -0.07
N GLU A 272 9.54 15.99 0.93
CA GLU A 272 10.96 15.71 1.12
C GLU A 272 11.30 14.21 1.07
N GLY A 273 10.59 13.34 1.76
CA GLY A 273 10.85 11.89 1.79
C GLY A 273 10.65 11.16 0.45
N ASN A 274 9.88 11.73 -0.48
CA ASN A 274 9.51 11.07 -1.74
C ASN A 274 10.27 11.60 -2.97
N ARG A 275 11.18 12.56 -2.82
CA ARG A 275 11.86 13.24 -3.94
C ARG A 275 12.60 12.29 -4.86
N TYR A 276 13.45 11.41 -4.32
CA TYR A 276 14.18 10.42 -5.10
C TYR A 276 13.24 9.43 -5.79
N MET A 277 12.24 8.92 -5.06
CA MET A 277 11.30 7.95 -5.60
C MET A 277 10.38 8.55 -6.66
N SER A 278 10.04 9.84 -6.56
CA SER A 278 9.28 10.54 -7.61
C SER A 278 10.08 10.67 -8.91
N MET A 279 11.39 10.90 -8.84
CA MET A 279 12.27 10.88 -10.01
C MET A 279 12.32 9.48 -10.65
N CYS A 280 12.41 8.42 -9.85
CA CYS A 280 12.33 7.03 -10.33
C CYS A 280 10.98 6.76 -11.02
N ALA A 281 9.88 7.22 -10.43
CA ALA A 281 8.55 7.09 -11.01
C ALA A 281 8.42 7.83 -12.34
N LEU A 282 8.95 9.05 -12.42
CA LEU A 282 8.98 9.84 -13.68
C LEU A 282 9.76 9.11 -14.79
N ALA A 283 10.91 8.51 -14.48
CA ALA A 283 11.68 7.74 -15.45
C ALA A 283 10.89 6.51 -15.96
N VAL A 284 10.19 5.79 -15.07
CA VAL A 284 9.32 4.68 -15.45
C VAL A 284 8.14 5.14 -16.31
N ILE A 285 7.48 6.23 -15.92
CA ILE A 285 6.35 6.80 -16.67
C ILE A 285 6.81 7.31 -18.03
N ALA A 286 7.96 7.96 -18.08
CA ALA A 286 8.54 8.45 -19.34
C ALA A 286 8.73 7.30 -20.34
N TRP A 287 9.29 6.19 -19.89
CA TRP A 287 9.45 5.01 -20.75
C TRP A 287 8.10 4.47 -21.24
N LYS A 288 7.08 4.39 -20.34
CA LYS A 288 5.71 3.98 -20.68
C LYS A 288 5.02 4.93 -21.66
N CYS A 289 5.35 6.22 -21.59
CA CYS A 289 4.81 7.27 -22.46
C CYS A 289 5.62 7.48 -23.73
N ASN A 290 6.69 6.71 -23.94
CA ASN A 290 7.63 6.86 -25.06
C ASN A 290 8.24 8.29 -25.15
N VAL A 291 8.56 8.88 -23.99
CA VAL A 291 9.25 10.17 -23.89
C VAL A 291 10.74 9.93 -24.08
N PRO A 292 11.45 10.68 -24.92
CA PRO A 292 12.89 10.51 -25.13
C PRO A 292 13.70 10.69 -23.85
N VAL A 293 14.72 9.84 -23.64
CA VAL A 293 15.55 9.85 -22.42
C VAL A 293 16.22 11.20 -22.17
N ASP A 294 16.70 11.86 -23.21
CA ASP A 294 17.32 13.20 -23.11
C ASP A 294 16.36 14.27 -22.57
N LYS A 295 15.05 14.12 -22.86
CA LYS A 295 14.03 14.97 -22.27
C LYS A 295 13.84 14.65 -20.79
N VAL A 296 13.80 13.36 -20.45
CA VAL A 296 13.65 12.89 -19.05
C VAL A 296 14.78 13.41 -18.19
N GLU A 297 16.02 13.29 -18.67
CA GLU A 297 17.21 13.78 -17.98
C GLU A 297 17.12 15.28 -17.69
N ARG A 298 16.79 16.09 -18.70
CA ARG A 298 16.59 17.54 -18.52
C ARG A 298 15.47 17.86 -17.53
N ASP A 299 14.36 17.12 -17.61
CA ASP A 299 13.22 17.34 -16.73
C ASP A 299 13.57 16.96 -15.28
N LEU A 300 14.31 15.87 -15.04
CA LEU A 300 14.80 15.50 -13.71
C LEU A 300 15.76 16.56 -13.14
N HIS A 301 16.68 17.08 -13.96
CA HIS A 301 17.55 18.20 -13.56
C HIS A 301 16.74 19.45 -13.20
N SER A 302 15.65 19.73 -13.91
CA SER A 302 14.79 20.88 -13.63
C SER A 302 14.05 20.80 -12.29
N LEU A 303 13.93 19.59 -11.70
CA LEU A 303 13.32 19.38 -10.38
C LEU A 303 14.29 19.71 -9.23
N ILE A 304 15.61 19.66 -9.46
CA ILE A 304 16.62 19.81 -8.38
C ILE A 304 16.45 21.10 -7.60
N PRO A 305 16.31 22.29 -8.22
CA PRO A 305 16.15 23.52 -7.47
C PRO A 305 14.96 23.47 -6.51
N THR A 306 13.81 23.01 -7.02
CA THR A 306 12.57 22.90 -6.21
C THR A 306 12.70 21.82 -5.11
N TYR A 307 13.35 20.71 -5.41
CA TYR A 307 13.52 19.63 -4.46
C TYR A 307 14.54 19.92 -3.35
N ASN A 308 15.49 20.78 -3.64
CA ASN A 308 16.53 21.19 -2.69
C ASN A 308 16.18 22.46 -1.91
N GLU A 309 15.13 23.19 -2.32
CA GLU A 309 14.67 24.39 -1.61
C GLU A 309 14.16 24.05 -0.21
N GLY A 310 14.83 24.53 0.82
CA GLY A 310 14.49 24.29 2.24
C GLY A 310 14.60 22.83 2.69
N ALA A 311 15.30 22.00 1.94
CA ALA A 311 15.41 20.57 2.24
C ALA A 311 16.58 20.28 3.20
N THR A 312 16.36 19.41 4.17
CA THR A 312 17.38 18.94 5.12
C THR A 312 18.51 18.20 4.39
N ARG A 313 18.18 17.43 3.35
CA ARG A 313 19.13 16.70 2.50
C ARG A 313 18.95 17.09 1.05
N GLN A 314 20.03 17.44 0.39
CA GLN A 314 20.01 17.80 -1.03
C GLN A 314 20.08 16.56 -1.93
N ILE A 315 19.34 16.60 -3.04
CA ILE A 315 19.45 15.62 -4.13
C ILE A 315 20.80 15.82 -4.83
N LYS A 316 21.56 14.74 -4.97
CA LYS A 316 22.88 14.72 -5.62
C LYS A 316 22.74 14.19 -7.07
N GLU A 317 23.68 14.56 -7.92
CA GLU A 317 23.75 14.12 -9.34
C GLU A 317 23.70 12.58 -9.48
N LYS A 318 24.36 11.85 -8.60
CA LYS A 318 24.33 10.39 -8.59
C LYS A 318 22.90 9.79 -8.46
N GLU A 319 21.99 10.52 -7.82
CA GLU A 319 20.60 10.07 -7.63
C GLU A 319 19.78 10.23 -8.92
N ILE A 320 20.08 11.26 -9.70
CA ILE A 320 19.47 11.44 -11.05
C ILE A 320 19.91 10.29 -11.96
N ASN A 321 21.21 10.00 -11.99
CA ASN A 321 21.76 8.89 -12.75
C ASN A 321 21.17 7.54 -12.34
N HIS A 322 20.90 7.34 -11.04
CA HIS A 322 20.20 6.15 -10.55
C HIS A 322 18.73 6.13 -10.97
N ALA A 323 18.02 7.26 -10.89
CA ALA A 323 16.63 7.34 -11.34
C ALA A 323 16.50 7.07 -12.84
N LEU A 324 17.44 7.58 -13.66
CA LEU A 324 17.49 7.31 -15.11
C LEU A 324 17.66 5.82 -15.44
N ARG A 325 18.31 5.01 -14.57
CA ARG A 325 18.39 3.55 -14.78
C ARG A 325 17.02 2.86 -14.76
N MET A 326 15.99 3.50 -14.18
CA MET A 326 14.62 3.01 -14.22
C MET A 326 13.94 3.20 -15.59
N TYR A 327 14.54 4.00 -16.47
CA TYR A 327 14.11 4.17 -17.86
C TYR A 327 14.57 2.98 -18.71
N ASN A 328 13.87 1.86 -18.61
CA ASN A 328 14.21 0.62 -19.33
C ASN A 328 12.95 -0.23 -19.60
N GLU A 329 13.10 -1.32 -20.36
CA GLU A 329 11.99 -2.20 -20.75
C GLU A 329 11.24 -2.83 -19.56
N LYS A 330 11.90 -3.02 -18.40
CA LYS A 330 11.25 -3.54 -17.18
C LYS A 330 10.22 -2.56 -16.60
N ALA A 331 10.30 -1.28 -16.99
CA ALA A 331 9.30 -0.28 -16.62
C ALA A 331 7.87 -0.70 -17.02
N ILE A 332 7.72 -1.48 -18.12
CA ILE A 332 6.40 -1.90 -18.63
C ILE A 332 5.60 -2.71 -17.62
N ILE A 333 6.26 -3.51 -16.79
CA ILE A 333 5.61 -4.38 -15.79
C ILE A 333 5.34 -3.65 -14.46
N THR A 334 5.86 -2.43 -14.29
CA THR A 334 5.64 -1.66 -13.05
C THR A 334 4.17 -1.29 -12.93
N PRO A 335 3.45 -1.77 -11.90
CA PRO A 335 2.03 -1.48 -11.74
C PRO A 335 1.80 -0.03 -11.31
N ARG A 336 0.61 0.50 -11.62
CA ARG A 336 0.19 1.84 -11.23
C ARG A 336 0.32 2.08 -9.72
N GLN A 337 -0.13 1.12 -8.91
CA GLN A 337 -0.09 1.19 -7.45
C GLN A 337 1.32 1.49 -6.94
N ARG A 338 2.34 0.82 -7.49
CA ARG A 338 3.73 1.06 -7.10
C ARG A 338 4.21 2.48 -7.44
N LEU A 339 3.76 3.03 -8.57
CA LEU A 339 4.09 4.42 -8.93
C LEU A 339 3.43 5.40 -7.97
N GLU A 340 2.19 5.16 -7.59
CA GLU A 340 1.47 5.94 -6.60
C GLU A 340 2.15 5.89 -5.23
N ASP A 341 2.63 4.71 -4.82
CA ASP A 341 3.42 4.54 -3.60
C ASP A 341 4.73 5.35 -3.63
N TRP A 342 5.43 5.38 -4.78
CA TRP A 342 6.69 6.09 -4.94
C TRP A 342 6.55 7.61 -4.94
N ILE A 343 5.49 8.12 -5.56
CA ILE A 343 5.25 9.56 -5.63
C ILE A 343 4.50 10.11 -4.41
N GLY A 344 3.90 9.24 -3.60
CA GLY A 344 3.20 9.61 -2.38
C GLY A 344 1.79 10.18 -2.56
N TRP A 345 1.20 10.05 -3.76
CA TRP A 345 -0.18 10.46 -4.05
C TRP A 345 -0.83 9.57 -5.10
N GLU A 346 -2.17 9.48 -5.06
CA GLU A 346 -2.94 8.66 -5.99
C GLU A 346 -3.27 9.39 -7.29
N TYR A 347 -3.27 8.65 -8.39
CA TYR A 347 -3.78 9.14 -9.65
C TYR A 347 -5.30 9.04 -9.69
N HIS A 348 -5.96 10.16 -9.58
CA HIS A 348 -7.38 10.25 -9.88
C HIS A 348 -7.56 10.57 -11.36
N PRO A 349 -7.92 9.61 -12.22
CA PRO A 349 -8.09 9.88 -13.64
C PRO A 349 -9.21 10.90 -13.81
N ILE A 350 -8.85 12.11 -14.19
CA ILE A 350 -9.82 13.16 -14.58
C ILE A 350 -10.44 12.68 -15.90
N LYS A 351 -11.68 12.24 -15.86
CA LYS A 351 -12.47 12.00 -17.06
C LYS A 351 -12.75 13.34 -17.75
N ARG A 352 -13.01 13.33 -19.09
CA ARG A 352 -13.20 14.54 -19.91
C ARG A 352 -14.15 15.60 -19.34
N ASN A 353 -14.99 15.24 -18.36
CA ASN A 353 -15.99 16.10 -17.73
C ASN A 353 -15.68 16.44 -16.25
N GLY A 354 -14.44 16.22 -15.77
CA GLY A 354 -14.04 16.53 -14.40
C GLY A 354 -14.64 15.64 -13.31
N ARG A 355 -15.47 14.66 -13.65
CA ARG A 355 -16.18 13.81 -12.69
C ARG A 355 -15.32 12.69 -12.16
N THR A 356 -15.54 12.25 -10.93
CA THR A 356 -14.97 11.02 -10.39
C THR A 356 -15.48 9.79 -11.15
N ARG A 357 -14.76 8.67 -11.10
CA ARG A 357 -15.19 7.44 -11.77
C ARG A 357 -16.60 7.00 -11.36
N ASN A 358 -16.91 7.08 -10.07
CA ASN A 358 -18.20 6.66 -9.54
C ASN A 358 -19.33 7.55 -10.07
N VAL A 359 -19.19 8.86 -9.97
CA VAL A 359 -20.16 9.84 -10.51
C VAL A 359 -20.34 9.66 -12.02
N HIS A 360 -19.22 9.46 -12.76
CA HIS A 360 -19.32 9.20 -14.20
C HIS A 360 -20.09 7.92 -14.52
N LEU A 361 -19.81 6.83 -13.80
CA LEU A 361 -20.51 5.56 -13.99
C LEU A 361 -21.98 5.66 -13.63
N THR A 362 -22.33 6.36 -12.56
CA THR A 362 -23.72 6.59 -12.15
C THR A 362 -24.49 7.35 -13.24
N ILE A 363 -23.94 8.47 -13.72
CA ILE A 363 -24.56 9.25 -14.79
C ILE A 363 -24.63 8.45 -16.10
N ALA A 364 -23.55 7.74 -16.48
CA ALA A 364 -23.52 6.93 -17.69
C ALA A 364 -24.56 5.79 -17.65
N ARG A 365 -24.78 5.19 -16.47
CA ARG A 365 -25.84 4.19 -16.27
C ARG A 365 -27.21 4.80 -16.38
N ALA A 366 -27.47 5.89 -15.65
CA ALA A 366 -28.75 6.59 -15.71
C ALA A 366 -29.09 7.06 -17.13
N THR A 367 -28.14 7.70 -17.83
CA THR A 367 -28.32 8.11 -19.23
C THR A 367 -28.62 6.93 -20.14
N ARG A 368 -27.89 5.82 -19.98
CA ARG A 368 -28.12 4.61 -20.74
C ARG A 368 -29.51 4.03 -20.51
N ASP A 369 -29.93 3.95 -19.26
CA ASP A 369 -31.22 3.37 -18.87
C ASP A 369 -32.39 4.25 -19.37
N ILE A 370 -32.20 5.56 -19.43
CA ILE A 370 -33.16 6.52 -20.05
C ILE A 370 -33.22 6.34 -21.58
N LEU A 371 -32.07 6.20 -22.24
CA LEU A 371 -32.02 6.06 -23.70
C LEU A 371 -32.45 4.67 -24.21
N HIS A 372 -32.40 3.66 -23.36
CA HIS A 372 -32.70 2.28 -23.68
C HIS A 372 -33.65 1.65 -22.63
N PRO A 373 -34.88 2.13 -22.49
CA PRO A 373 -35.83 1.63 -21.49
C PRO A 373 -36.14 0.14 -21.63
N ASP A 374 -36.02 -0.40 -22.86
CA ASP A 374 -36.24 -1.83 -23.17
C ASP A 374 -34.99 -2.70 -22.88
N GLY A 375 -33.99 -2.16 -22.21
CA GLY A 375 -32.77 -2.87 -21.88
C GLY A 375 -31.65 -2.76 -22.93
N TRP A 376 -30.64 -2.01 -22.65
CA TRP A 376 -29.44 -1.77 -23.49
C TRP A 376 -28.66 -3.06 -23.82
N GLN A 377 -28.80 -4.09 -22.99
CA GLN A 377 -28.13 -5.38 -23.14
C GLN A 377 -28.56 -6.08 -24.44
N ASN A 378 -29.77 -5.83 -24.86
CA ASN A 378 -30.31 -6.41 -26.11
C ASN A 378 -29.70 -5.77 -27.36
N GLN A 379 -29.07 -4.60 -27.25
CA GLN A 379 -28.49 -3.86 -28.38
C GLN A 379 -26.97 -3.98 -28.48
N ASN A 380 -26.26 -4.15 -27.36
CA ASN A 380 -24.78 -4.05 -27.26
C ASN A 380 -24.05 -5.30 -26.75
N GLY A 381 -24.77 -6.37 -26.47
CA GLY A 381 -24.19 -7.62 -25.99
C GLY A 381 -24.93 -8.81 -26.56
N ARG A 382 -24.26 -9.94 -26.64
CA ARG A 382 -24.92 -11.21 -26.95
C ARG A 382 -25.82 -11.55 -25.77
N PRO A 383 -27.15 -11.60 -25.87
CA PRO A 383 -28.03 -11.95 -24.78
C PRO A 383 -27.60 -13.27 -24.13
N LYS A 384 -27.73 -13.38 -22.81
CA LYS A 384 -27.46 -14.61 -22.07
C LYS A 384 -28.39 -15.69 -22.67
N GLY A 385 -27.84 -16.82 -23.11
CA GLY A 385 -28.63 -17.86 -23.79
C GLY A 385 -28.83 -17.69 -25.31
N SER A 386 -28.44 -16.58 -25.93
CA SER A 386 -28.60 -16.35 -27.39
C SER A 386 -27.48 -16.96 -28.23
N SER A 387 -26.75 -17.94 -27.75
CA SER A 387 -25.79 -18.61 -28.62
C SER A 387 -26.56 -19.40 -29.67
N VAL A 388 -26.22 -19.18 -30.94
CA VAL A 388 -26.76 -19.97 -32.04
C VAL A 388 -26.64 -21.47 -31.76
N GLN A 389 -25.55 -21.86 -31.11
CA GLN A 389 -25.26 -23.20 -30.64
C GLN A 389 -26.20 -23.71 -29.53
N HIS A 390 -26.60 -22.83 -28.59
CA HIS A 390 -27.56 -23.19 -27.55
C HIS A 390 -28.93 -23.47 -28.17
N ARG A 391 -29.46 -22.56 -28.98
CA ARG A 391 -30.73 -22.77 -29.70
C ARG A 391 -30.70 -23.98 -30.62
N GLN A 392 -29.57 -24.25 -31.25
CA GLN A 392 -29.43 -25.42 -32.13
C GLN A 392 -29.53 -26.72 -31.30
N ILE A 393 -29.01 -26.75 -30.08
CA ILE A 393 -29.10 -27.89 -29.17
C ILE A 393 -30.54 -28.03 -28.64
N GLU A 394 -31.16 -26.90 -28.24
CA GLU A 394 -32.55 -26.90 -27.79
C GLU A 394 -33.52 -27.38 -28.87
N ASN A 395 -33.39 -26.86 -30.08
CA ASN A 395 -34.22 -27.28 -31.20
C ASN A 395 -34.02 -28.79 -31.51
N TYR A 396 -32.76 -29.23 -31.54
CA TYR A 396 -32.46 -30.65 -31.76
C TYR A 396 -33.09 -31.53 -30.65
N HIS A 397 -33.02 -31.13 -29.39
CA HIS A 397 -33.62 -31.87 -28.28
C HIS A 397 -35.16 -31.86 -28.33
N ALA A 398 -35.75 -30.75 -28.80
CA ALA A 398 -37.20 -30.66 -29.01
C ALA A 398 -37.72 -31.53 -30.17
N GLU A 399 -36.94 -31.60 -31.24
CA GLU A 399 -37.26 -32.43 -32.41
C GLU A 399 -36.99 -33.92 -32.18
N HIS A 400 -36.03 -34.24 -31.29
CA HIS A 400 -35.61 -35.61 -30.97
C HIS A 400 -35.58 -35.87 -29.46
N PRO A 401 -36.72 -36.01 -28.78
CA PRO A 401 -36.79 -36.13 -27.32
C PRO A 401 -36.03 -37.33 -26.75
N ASP A 402 -35.91 -38.41 -27.51
CA ASP A 402 -35.23 -39.64 -27.10
C ASP A 402 -33.74 -39.70 -27.50
N ALA A 403 -33.23 -38.64 -28.13
CA ALA A 403 -31.85 -38.61 -28.59
C ALA A 403 -30.86 -38.42 -27.42
N THR A 404 -29.66 -38.92 -27.61
CA THR A 404 -28.58 -38.73 -26.65
C THR A 404 -27.68 -37.55 -27.03
N PRO A 405 -26.91 -36.99 -26.08
CA PRO A 405 -25.92 -35.96 -26.39
C PRO A 405 -24.92 -36.37 -27.51
N LYS A 406 -24.67 -37.67 -27.65
CA LYS A 406 -23.79 -38.20 -28.70
C LYS A 406 -24.39 -38.05 -30.08
N ASP A 407 -25.70 -38.30 -30.17
CA ASP A 407 -26.44 -38.20 -31.44
C ASP A 407 -26.52 -36.73 -31.89
N CYS A 408 -26.76 -35.82 -30.97
CA CYS A 408 -26.69 -34.38 -31.22
C CYS A 408 -25.31 -33.92 -31.70
N ILE A 409 -24.21 -34.45 -31.14
CA ILE A 409 -22.85 -34.17 -31.62
C ILE A 409 -22.64 -34.67 -33.04
N ALA A 410 -23.11 -35.87 -33.35
CA ALA A 410 -22.94 -36.48 -34.67
C ALA A 410 -23.68 -35.72 -35.75
N GLU A 411 -24.88 -35.23 -35.47
CA GLU A 411 -25.76 -34.58 -36.46
C GLU A 411 -25.50 -33.08 -36.58
N THR A 412 -25.24 -32.38 -35.45
CA THR A 412 -25.00 -30.92 -35.46
C THR A 412 -23.55 -30.52 -35.69
N GLY A 413 -22.59 -31.45 -35.54
CA GLY A 413 -21.16 -31.18 -35.63
C GLY A 413 -20.62 -30.29 -34.50
N LEU A 414 -21.41 -30.03 -33.47
CA LEU A 414 -20.99 -29.18 -32.32
C LEU A 414 -19.98 -29.90 -31.41
N SER A 415 -19.12 -29.14 -30.76
CA SER A 415 -18.14 -29.73 -29.87
C SER A 415 -18.79 -30.44 -28.67
N LYS A 416 -18.21 -31.58 -28.26
CA LYS A 416 -18.65 -32.35 -27.08
C LYS A 416 -18.88 -31.47 -25.87
N ASN A 417 -17.94 -30.54 -25.57
CA ASN A 417 -18.05 -29.64 -24.44
C ASN A 417 -19.22 -28.66 -24.54
N THR A 418 -19.57 -28.22 -25.75
CA THR A 418 -20.73 -27.34 -26.01
C THR A 418 -22.04 -28.08 -25.80
N VAL A 419 -22.17 -29.27 -26.39
CA VAL A 419 -23.40 -30.06 -26.28
C VAL A 419 -23.64 -30.49 -24.83
N TYR A 420 -22.65 -31.08 -24.15
CA TYR A 420 -22.82 -31.51 -22.76
C TYR A 420 -23.05 -30.35 -21.78
N ARG A 421 -22.62 -29.16 -22.12
CA ARG A 421 -22.87 -27.95 -21.30
C ARG A 421 -24.32 -27.54 -21.30
N TRP A 422 -24.97 -27.62 -22.46
CA TRP A 422 -26.32 -27.12 -22.65
C TRP A 422 -27.40 -28.23 -22.67
N TRP A 423 -27.00 -29.49 -22.76
CA TRP A 423 -27.92 -30.63 -22.74
C TRP A 423 -28.62 -30.86 -21.41
N LYS A 424 -27.96 -30.52 -20.30
CA LYS A 424 -28.44 -30.65 -18.91
C LYS A 424 -28.91 -29.34 -18.30
N ALA A 425 -28.90 -28.25 -19.02
CA ALA A 425 -29.47 -27.01 -18.53
C ALA A 425 -30.99 -27.23 -18.46
N GLU A 426 -31.52 -27.38 -17.23
CA GLU A 426 -32.96 -27.23 -17.02
C GLU A 426 -33.39 -25.90 -17.64
N PRO A 427 -34.55 -25.84 -18.36
CA PRO A 427 -35.08 -24.56 -18.81
C PRO A 427 -35.18 -23.66 -17.57
N GLU A 428 -34.41 -22.56 -17.51
CA GLU A 428 -34.59 -21.54 -16.49
C GLU A 428 -36.06 -21.12 -16.56
N GLU A 429 -36.83 -21.43 -15.54
CA GLU A 429 -38.18 -20.86 -15.41
C GLU A 429 -38.01 -19.35 -15.56
N PRO A 430 -38.83 -18.68 -16.36
CA PRO A 430 -38.77 -17.22 -16.45
C PRO A 430 -38.93 -16.69 -15.04
N ASP A 431 -37.90 -15.91 -14.57
CA ASP A 431 -37.93 -15.24 -13.27
C ASP A 431 -39.32 -14.65 -13.04
N ALA A 432 -40.04 -15.27 -12.10
CA ALA A 432 -41.34 -14.77 -11.68
C ALA A 432 -41.13 -13.36 -11.17
N ASP A 433 -41.59 -12.43 -11.96
CA ASP A 433 -42.04 -11.06 -11.57
C ASP A 433 -41.42 -10.46 -10.31
N LEU A 434 -40.27 -9.83 -10.44
CA LEU A 434 -39.86 -8.75 -9.54
C LEU A 434 -40.52 -7.42 -9.99
N THR A 435 -41.82 -7.49 -10.25
CA THR A 435 -42.67 -6.31 -10.34
C THR A 435 -43.38 -6.17 -9.02
N ASP A 436 -42.79 -5.47 -8.07
CA ASP A 436 -43.44 -4.62 -7.07
C ASP A 436 -42.41 -4.12 -6.02
N VAL A 437 -41.34 -3.46 -6.50
CA VAL A 437 -40.77 -2.38 -5.72
C VAL A 437 -41.16 -1.09 -6.45
N GLN A 438 -42.22 -0.45 -5.97
CA GLN A 438 -42.54 0.91 -6.37
C GLN A 438 -41.37 1.81 -5.96
N VAL A 439 -40.41 1.97 -6.88
CA VAL A 439 -39.48 3.10 -6.84
C VAL A 439 -40.33 4.30 -7.28
N GLU A 440 -40.76 5.12 -6.33
CA GLU A 440 -41.29 6.43 -6.67
C GLU A 440 -40.25 7.13 -7.57
N ALA A 441 -40.63 7.22 -8.85
CA ALA A 441 -39.80 7.93 -9.82
C ALA A 441 -39.87 9.42 -9.45
N TYR A 442 -38.78 9.93 -8.88
CA TYR A 442 -38.56 11.38 -8.81
C TYR A 442 -38.46 11.89 -10.25
N SER A 443 -39.59 12.40 -10.75
CA SER A 443 -39.64 13.16 -11.99
C SER A 443 -39.05 14.54 -11.72
N PHE A 444 -37.87 14.80 -12.26
CA PHE A 444 -37.33 16.15 -12.35
C PHE A 444 -38.23 16.98 -13.27
N PRO A 445 -38.59 18.23 -12.88
CA PRO A 445 -39.32 19.12 -13.77
C PRO A 445 -38.54 19.36 -15.06
N ALA A 446 -39.25 19.38 -16.18
CA ALA A 446 -38.65 19.49 -17.52
C ALA A 446 -37.99 20.87 -17.79
N ASP A 447 -38.08 21.81 -16.89
CA ASP A 447 -37.69 23.21 -17.06
C ASP A 447 -36.53 23.64 -16.12
N LEU A 448 -35.74 22.68 -15.61
CA LEU A 448 -34.60 23.03 -14.71
C LEU A 448 -33.41 23.50 -15.55
N ASP A 449 -33.15 24.81 -15.52
CA ASP A 449 -31.94 25.41 -16.11
C ASP A 449 -30.70 24.92 -15.29
N ILE A 450 -29.69 24.40 -15.99
CA ILE A 450 -28.50 23.89 -15.38
C ILE A 450 -27.71 24.95 -14.59
N HIS A 451 -28.03 26.24 -14.82
CA HIS A 451 -27.39 27.35 -14.14
C HIS A 451 -28.04 27.72 -12.77
N ASP A 452 -29.21 27.16 -12.45
CA ASP A 452 -29.93 27.40 -11.17
C ASP A 452 -29.68 26.30 -10.12
N LEU A 453 -28.74 25.39 -10.34
CA LEU A 453 -28.36 24.38 -9.33
C LEU A 453 -27.57 25.05 -8.20
N PRO A 454 -27.96 24.82 -6.92
CA PRO A 454 -27.22 25.37 -5.78
C PRO A 454 -25.76 24.90 -5.82
N SER A 455 -24.86 25.76 -5.37
CA SER A 455 -23.43 25.42 -5.29
C SER A 455 -23.22 24.20 -4.39
N VAL A 456 -22.14 23.46 -4.61
CA VAL A 456 -21.79 22.27 -3.80
C VAL A 456 -21.75 22.59 -2.31
N GLU A 457 -21.40 23.83 -1.92
CA GLU A 457 -21.37 24.31 -0.55
C GLU A 457 -22.76 24.50 0.03
N GLU A 458 -23.71 25.04 -0.74
CA GLU A 458 -25.13 25.19 -0.32
C GLU A 458 -25.79 23.81 -0.18
N TRP A 459 -25.43 22.85 -1.03
CA TRP A 459 -25.97 21.49 -0.94
C TRP A 459 -25.44 20.75 0.29
N PHE A 460 -24.16 20.93 0.67
CA PHE A 460 -23.60 20.40 1.92
C PHE A 460 -24.21 21.04 3.17
N GLN A 461 -24.58 22.30 3.13
CA GLN A 461 -25.28 22.94 4.25
C GLN A 461 -26.68 22.38 4.44
N THR A 462 -27.40 22.07 3.36
CA THR A 462 -28.72 21.44 3.40
C THR A 462 -28.66 20.02 3.99
N LEU A 463 -27.70 19.22 3.59
CA LEU A 463 -27.48 17.88 4.15
C LEU A 463 -27.13 17.89 5.65
N ASN A 464 -26.34 18.85 6.12
CA ASN A 464 -26.00 18.99 7.53
C ASN A 464 -27.21 19.47 8.39
N LEU A 465 -28.14 20.18 7.81
CA LEU A 465 -29.37 20.58 8.48
C LEU A 465 -30.37 19.42 8.60
N GLU A 466 -30.46 18.55 7.60
CA GLU A 466 -31.29 17.34 7.66
C GLU A 466 -30.71 16.30 8.66
N GLN A 467 -29.39 16.16 8.74
CA GLN A 467 -28.75 15.28 9.71
C GLN A 467 -28.95 15.75 11.16
N LYS A 468 -28.87 17.05 11.40
CA LYS A 468 -29.21 17.65 12.71
C LYS A 468 -30.68 17.47 13.12
N SER A 469 -31.60 17.50 12.17
CA SER A 469 -33.01 17.28 12.42
C SER A 469 -33.38 15.81 12.70
N LEU A 470 -32.54 14.87 12.28
CA LEU A 470 -32.66 13.44 12.57
C LEU A 470 -32.10 13.08 13.94
N ASP A 471 -30.99 13.73 14.34
CA ASP A 471 -30.40 13.55 15.66
C ASP A 471 -31.30 14.14 16.79
N ASP A 472 -31.91 15.28 16.57
CA ASP A 472 -32.90 15.88 17.53
C ASP A 472 -34.17 15.05 17.69
N LYS A 473 -34.54 14.20 16.75
CA LYS A 473 -35.69 13.28 16.85
C LYS A 473 -35.39 11.97 17.54
N SER A 474 -34.11 11.62 17.72
CA SER A 474 -33.69 10.40 18.43
C SER A 474 -33.49 10.59 19.93
N GLU A 475 -33.53 11.85 20.45
CA GLU A 475 -33.46 12.15 21.90
C GLU A 475 -34.82 12.35 22.57
N ILE A 476 -35.93 12.20 21.87
CA ILE A 476 -37.29 12.33 22.40
C ILE A 476 -38.08 11.02 22.13
N GLY A 477 -37.47 9.86 22.38
CA GLY A 477 -38.16 8.57 22.30
C GLY A 477 -37.75 7.64 23.41
#